data_43c37790e9f5481574ea9e597f272672
#
_entry.id   43c37790e9f5481574ea9e597f272672
#
_cell.length_a   1.000
_cell.length_b   1.000
_cell.length_c   1.000
_cell.angle_alpha   90.00
_cell.angle_beta   90.00
_cell.angle_gamma   90.00
#
_symmetry.space_group_name_H-M   'P 1'
#
loop_
_entity.id
_entity.type
_entity.pdbx_description
1 polymer ?
#
loop_
_entity_poly.entity_id
_entity_poly.type
_entity_poly.pdbx_seq_one_letter_code
_entity_poly.pdbx_strand_id
1 'polypeptide(L)'
;MTEEFIAKEIKDIILVENFKRYFETLEASSQEPFKNKSWRSGQLLFNSLDNSNRKHLQEFVKMIMIETVSDILSFVDGTATFKNQQHPFELMYNGKKVSGSLQEYLLMDLEDNGFHR
;
A
#
# COMPACT_ATOMS: atom_id res chain seq x y z
N MET A 1 3.13 -21.85 -1.44
CA MET A 1 3.00 -20.37 -1.54
C MET A 1 4.11 -19.84 -2.42
N THR A 2 3.77 -19.10 -3.45
CA THR A 2 4.73 -18.53 -4.41
C THR A 2 4.93 -17.04 -4.15
N GLU A 3 6.03 -16.48 -4.66
CA GLU A 3 6.25 -15.04 -4.59
C GLU A 3 5.15 -14.27 -5.32
N GLU A 4 4.72 -14.76 -6.47
CA GLU A 4 3.64 -14.14 -7.25
C GLU A 4 2.34 -14.09 -6.44
N PHE A 5 1.97 -15.18 -5.77
CA PHE A 5 0.79 -15.22 -4.92
C PHE A 5 0.91 -14.24 -3.74
N ILE A 6 2.07 -14.22 -3.07
CA ILE A 6 2.31 -13.31 -1.95
C ILE A 6 2.18 -11.86 -2.41
N ALA A 7 2.81 -11.51 -3.52
CA ALA A 7 2.76 -10.16 -4.06
C ALA A 7 1.31 -9.76 -4.41
N LYS A 8 0.53 -10.67 -4.99
CA LYS A 8 -0.87 -10.43 -5.30
C LYS A 8 -1.69 -10.19 -4.02
N GLU A 9 -1.48 -10.99 -2.98
CA GLU A 9 -2.15 -10.81 -1.70
C GLU A 9 -1.76 -9.50 -1.03
N ILE A 10 -0.50 -9.09 -1.11
CA ILE A 10 -0.05 -7.79 -0.62
C ILE A 10 -0.79 -6.67 -1.36
N LYS A 11 -0.89 -6.76 -2.69
CA LYS A 11 -1.64 -5.78 -3.46
C LYS A 11 -3.10 -5.73 -3.01
N ASP A 12 -3.76 -6.88 -2.97
CA ASP A 12 -5.20 -6.95 -2.69
C ASP A 12 -5.54 -6.46 -1.29
N ILE A 13 -4.78 -6.92 -0.29
CA ILE A 13 -5.10 -6.66 1.13
C ILE A 13 -4.49 -5.36 1.62
N ILE A 14 -3.20 -5.17 1.41
CA ILE A 14 -2.48 -4.02 1.97
C ILE A 14 -2.76 -2.75 1.18
N LEU A 15 -2.82 -2.84 -0.14
CA LEU A 15 -3.05 -1.66 -0.98
C LEU A 15 -4.54 -1.43 -1.25
N VAL A 16 -5.18 -2.33 -1.97
CA VAL A 16 -6.54 -2.11 -2.48
C VAL A 16 -7.56 -2.03 -1.35
N GLU A 17 -7.59 -3.01 -0.46
CA GLU A 17 -8.57 -3.03 0.63
C GLU A 17 -8.35 -1.92 1.64
N ASN A 18 -7.10 -1.64 2.03
CA ASN A 18 -6.82 -0.55 2.96
C ASN A 18 -7.17 0.81 2.36
N PHE A 19 -6.80 1.05 1.10
CA PHE A 19 -7.14 2.29 0.42
C PHE A 19 -8.67 2.49 0.41
N LYS A 20 -9.40 1.47 0.00
CA LYS A 20 -10.85 1.49 -0.05
C LYS A 20 -11.46 1.77 1.33
N ARG A 21 -10.98 1.09 2.35
CA ARG A 21 -11.47 1.26 3.73
C ARG A 21 -11.23 2.69 4.24
N TYR A 22 -10.07 3.26 3.99
CA TYR A 22 -9.77 4.64 4.41
C TYR A 22 -10.73 5.63 3.79
N PHE A 23 -10.93 5.57 2.48
CA PHE A 23 -11.77 6.55 1.80
C PHE A 23 -13.26 6.30 2.00
N GLU A 24 -13.70 5.06 2.09
CA GLU A 24 -15.10 4.77 2.47
C GLU A 24 -15.42 5.28 3.87
N THR A 25 -14.48 5.14 4.81
CA THR A 25 -14.65 5.66 6.17
C THR A 25 -14.78 7.18 6.16
N LEU A 26 -13.96 7.88 5.37
CA LEU A 26 -14.06 9.33 5.25
C LEU A 26 -15.37 9.76 4.59
N GLU A 27 -15.80 9.07 3.54
CA GLU A 27 -17.04 9.37 2.84
C GLU A 27 -18.28 9.13 3.71
N ALA A 28 -18.25 8.06 4.50
CA ALA A 28 -19.35 7.71 5.40
C ALA A 28 -19.31 8.51 6.72
N SER A 29 -18.24 9.29 6.97
CA SER A 29 -18.14 10.03 8.22
C SER A 29 -19.24 11.07 8.29
N SER A 30 -20.04 10.98 9.36
CA SER A 30 -21.03 11.98 9.69
C SER A 30 -20.31 13.26 10.15
N GLN A 31 -21.08 14.26 10.57
CA GLN A 31 -20.52 15.50 11.07
C GLN A 31 -19.85 15.34 12.44
N GLU A 32 -19.97 14.17 13.08
CA GLU A 32 -19.28 13.91 14.34
C GLU A 32 -17.77 13.78 14.11
N PRO A 33 -16.99 14.57 14.90
CA PRO A 33 -15.54 14.51 14.76
C PRO A 33 -14.99 13.16 15.21
N PHE A 34 -14.05 12.61 14.43
CA PHE A 34 -13.27 11.47 14.89
C PHE A 34 -12.44 11.84 16.11
N LYS A 35 -12.33 10.92 17.07
CA LYS A 35 -11.50 11.12 18.27
C LYS A 35 -10.02 10.97 18.00
N ASN A 36 -9.66 10.07 17.07
CA ASN A 36 -8.26 9.89 16.69
C ASN A 36 -7.79 11.12 15.93
N LYS A 37 -6.64 11.65 16.32
CA LYS A 37 -6.11 12.90 15.77
C LYS A 37 -5.82 12.82 14.28
N SER A 38 -5.25 11.71 13.81
CA SER A 38 -4.94 11.53 12.39
C SER A 38 -6.20 11.39 11.56
N TRP A 39 -7.17 10.60 12.04
CA TRP A 39 -8.47 10.49 11.38
C TRP A 39 -9.22 11.80 11.36
N ARG A 40 -9.13 12.58 12.43
CA ARG A 40 -9.75 13.92 12.49
C ARG A 40 -9.14 14.86 11.45
N SER A 41 -7.82 14.82 11.26
CA SER A 41 -7.16 15.61 10.22
C SER A 41 -7.62 15.20 8.82
N GLY A 42 -7.71 13.89 8.58
CA GLY A 42 -8.22 13.37 7.31
C GLY A 42 -9.66 13.81 7.06
N GLN A 43 -10.51 13.74 8.08
CA GLN A 43 -11.91 14.15 8.01
C GLN A 43 -12.05 15.64 7.68
N LEU A 44 -11.28 16.50 8.34
CA LEU A 44 -11.29 17.93 8.10
C LEU A 44 -10.87 18.26 6.66
N LEU A 45 -9.78 17.66 6.21
CA LEU A 45 -9.29 17.87 4.86
C LEU A 45 -10.31 17.37 3.83
N PHE A 46 -10.75 16.13 3.96
CA PHE A 46 -11.66 15.50 3.00
C PHE A 46 -12.96 16.27 2.87
N ASN A 47 -13.54 16.70 3.99
CA ASN A 47 -14.79 17.46 4.00
C ASN A 47 -14.64 18.88 3.44
N SER A 48 -13.41 19.42 3.39
CA SER A 48 -13.14 20.74 2.78
C SER A 48 -13.00 20.68 1.27
N LEU A 49 -12.90 19.48 0.69
CA LEU A 49 -12.65 19.29 -0.73
C LEU A 49 -13.94 19.02 -1.51
N ASP A 50 -14.03 19.57 -2.73
CA ASP A 50 -15.08 19.16 -3.66
C ASP A 50 -14.76 17.78 -4.26
N ASN A 51 -15.70 17.22 -5.03
CA ASN A 51 -15.54 15.88 -5.58
C ASN A 51 -14.32 15.72 -6.49
N SER A 52 -14.01 16.74 -7.28
CA SER A 52 -12.84 16.73 -8.16
C SER A 52 -11.54 16.66 -7.35
N ASN A 53 -11.42 17.50 -6.33
CA ASN A 53 -10.24 17.53 -5.48
C ASN A 53 -10.11 16.30 -4.59
N ARG A 54 -11.23 15.68 -4.18
CA ARG A 54 -11.20 14.39 -3.49
C ARG A 54 -10.59 13.30 -4.36
N LYS A 55 -10.91 13.28 -5.65
CA LYS A 55 -10.30 12.33 -6.60
C LYS A 55 -8.80 12.56 -6.75
N HIS A 56 -8.38 13.80 -6.80
CA HIS A 56 -6.94 14.13 -6.85
C HIS A 56 -6.22 13.66 -5.58
N LEU A 57 -6.81 13.87 -4.42
CA LEU A 57 -6.26 13.37 -3.16
C LEU A 57 -6.14 11.85 -3.18
N GLN A 58 -7.17 11.15 -3.64
CA GLN A 58 -7.17 9.69 -3.74
C GLN A 58 -6.06 9.18 -4.64
N GLU A 59 -5.85 9.80 -5.81
CA GLU A 59 -4.77 9.41 -6.73
C GLU A 59 -3.39 9.63 -6.11
N PHE A 60 -3.20 10.72 -5.40
CA PHE A 60 -1.93 11.00 -4.73
C PHE A 60 -1.65 10.00 -3.60
N VAL A 61 -2.66 9.72 -2.76
CA VAL A 61 -2.54 8.75 -1.67
C VAL A 61 -2.26 7.35 -2.22
N LYS A 62 -2.93 6.95 -3.29
CA LYS A 62 -2.69 5.68 -3.97
C LYS A 62 -1.23 5.54 -4.38
N MET A 63 -0.67 6.57 -5.01
CA MET A 63 0.73 6.59 -5.42
C MET A 63 1.67 6.41 -4.21
N ILE A 64 1.43 7.16 -3.14
CA ILE A 64 2.25 7.07 -1.92
C ILE A 64 2.21 5.65 -1.34
N MET A 65 1.02 5.06 -1.27
CA MET A 65 0.86 3.71 -0.74
C MET A 65 1.62 2.69 -1.59
N ILE A 66 1.49 2.75 -2.91
CA ILE A 66 2.18 1.83 -3.84
C ILE A 66 3.69 1.98 -3.70
N GLU A 67 4.20 3.20 -3.73
CA GLU A 67 5.64 3.44 -3.63
C GLU A 67 6.20 2.99 -2.29
N THR A 68 5.50 3.25 -1.19
CA THR A 68 5.94 2.85 0.15
C THR A 68 6.03 1.35 0.28
N VAL A 69 5.01 0.62 -0.15
CA VAL A 69 5.03 -0.85 -0.12
C VAL A 69 6.10 -1.41 -1.06
N SER A 70 6.21 -0.85 -2.26
CA SER A 70 7.22 -1.25 -3.25
C SER A 70 8.64 -1.08 -2.69
N ASP A 71 8.91 0.04 -2.03
CA ASP A 71 10.21 0.30 -1.43
C ASP A 71 10.54 -0.71 -0.31
N ILE A 72 9.57 -1.02 0.53
CA ILE A 72 9.74 -2.05 1.58
C ILE A 72 10.08 -3.40 0.93
N LEU A 73 9.36 -3.77 -0.11
CA LEU A 73 9.60 -5.04 -0.80
C LEU A 73 10.99 -5.09 -1.44
N SER A 74 11.54 -3.97 -1.89
CA SER A 74 12.90 -3.94 -2.43
C SER A 74 13.95 -4.36 -1.39
N PHE A 75 13.77 -3.97 -0.12
CA PHE A 75 14.64 -4.42 0.97
C PHE A 75 14.42 -5.89 1.29
N VAL A 76 13.16 -6.34 1.34
CA VAL A 76 12.82 -7.75 1.59
C VAL A 76 13.37 -8.65 0.48
N ASP A 77 13.37 -8.18 -0.76
CA ASP A 77 13.92 -8.91 -1.90
C ASP A 77 15.46 -8.91 -1.95
N GLY A 78 16.10 -8.08 -1.14
CA GLY A 78 17.56 -7.94 -1.16
C GLY A 78 18.07 -7.10 -2.32
N THR A 79 17.22 -6.38 -3.04
CA THR A 79 17.60 -5.50 -4.14
C THR A 79 18.01 -4.10 -3.67
N ALA A 80 17.58 -3.71 -2.47
CA ALA A 80 18.02 -2.49 -1.80
C ALA A 80 18.61 -2.85 -0.45
N THR A 81 19.51 -2.00 0.07
CA THR A 81 20.20 -2.23 1.34
C THR A 81 20.21 -0.98 2.19
N PHE A 82 20.17 -1.18 3.51
CA PHE A 82 20.40 -0.10 4.46
C PHE A 82 21.90 0.19 4.56
N LYS A 83 22.22 1.39 5.05
CA LYS A 83 23.61 1.76 5.33
C LYS A 83 24.25 0.75 6.28
N ASN A 84 25.46 0.29 5.95
CA ASN A 84 26.24 -0.70 6.72
C ASN A 84 25.63 -2.10 6.77
N GLN A 85 24.65 -2.40 5.95
CA GLN A 85 24.10 -3.76 5.84
C GLN A 85 25.11 -4.68 5.18
N GLN A 86 25.42 -5.81 5.83
CA GLN A 86 26.44 -6.76 5.38
C GLN A 86 25.86 -7.86 4.47
N HIS A 87 24.60 -8.23 4.69
CA HIS A 87 23.95 -9.32 3.95
C HIS A 87 22.54 -8.90 3.54
N PRO A 88 22.03 -9.42 2.41
CA PRO A 88 20.67 -9.10 1.97
C PRO A 88 19.64 -9.75 2.90
N PHE A 89 18.48 -9.11 3.02
CA PHE A 89 17.33 -9.73 3.67
C PHE A 89 16.74 -10.81 2.78
N GLU A 90 16.13 -11.78 3.41
CA GLU A 90 15.34 -12.81 2.75
C GLU A 90 14.06 -13.05 3.53
N LEU A 91 12.96 -13.25 2.82
CA LEU A 91 11.71 -13.67 3.43
C LEU A 91 11.57 -15.18 3.27
N MET A 92 11.36 -15.86 4.38
CA MET A 92 11.22 -17.31 4.39
C MET A 92 9.79 -17.69 4.77
N TYR A 93 9.26 -18.67 4.09
CA TYR A 93 7.99 -19.29 4.46
C TYR A 93 8.16 -20.80 4.45
N ASN A 94 7.91 -21.41 5.63
CA ASN A 94 8.02 -22.86 5.82
C ASN A 94 9.35 -23.43 5.27
N GLY A 95 10.47 -22.77 5.62
CA GLY A 95 11.82 -23.19 5.23
C GLY A 95 12.23 -22.87 3.80
N LYS A 96 11.38 -22.21 3.03
CA LYS A 96 11.68 -21.84 1.63
C LYS A 96 11.76 -20.33 1.48
N LYS A 97 12.70 -19.87 0.68
CA LYS A 97 12.81 -18.45 0.32
C LYS A 97 11.65 -18.07 -0.59
N VAL A 98 10.92 -17.02 -0.18
CA VAL A 98 9.79 -16.47 -0.93
C VAL A 98 9.98 -14.98 -1.18
N SER A 99 11.21 -14.58 -1.43
CA SER A 99 11.58 -13.20 -1.78
C SER A 99 12.63 -13.18 -2.87
N GLY A 100 12.90 -12.00 -3.39
CA GLY A 100 13.82 -11.76 -4.50
C GLY A 100 13.14 -11.07 -5.68
N SER A 101 11.84 -11.32 -5.86
CA SER A 101 11.06 -10.74 -6.96
C SER A 101 9.67 -10.27 -6.53
N LEU A 102 9.45 -10.07 -5.22
CA LEU A 102 8.15 -9.62 -4.72
C LEU A 102 7.76 -8.26 -5.27
N GLN A 103 8.69 -7.32 -5.29
CA GLN A 103 8.46 -5.99 -5.84
C GLN A 103 8.08 -6.05 -7.32
N GLU A 104 8.81 -6.84 -8.10
CA GLU A 104 8.55 -7.00 -9.53
C GLU A 104 7.16 -7.57 -9.78
N TYR A 105 6.79 -8.65 -9.07
CA TYR A 105 5.46 -9.24 -9.19
C TYR A 105 4.34 -8.28 -8.79
N LEU A 106 4.57 -7.49 -7.72
CA LEU A 106 3.60 -6.47 -7.30
C LEU A 106 3.37 -5.44 -8.41
N LEU A 107 4.44 -4.89 -8.97
CA LEU A 107 4.35 -3.87 -10.01
C LEU A 107 3.76 -4.43 -11.29
N MET A 108 4.08 -5.67 -11.65
CA MET A 108 3.49 -6.34 -12.80
C MET A 108 1.98 -6.54 -12.64
N ASP A 109 1.54 -6.98 -11.46
CA ASP A 109 0.11 -7.17 -11.20
C ASP A 109 -0.65 -5.84 -11.25
N LEU A 110 -0.06 -4.77 -10.72
CA LEU A 110 -0.65 -3.43 -10.81
C LEU A 110 -0.74 -2.96 -12.27
N GLU A 111 0.28 -3.23 -13.07
CA GLU A 111 0.29 -2.85 -14.49
C GLU A 111 -0.75 -3.65 -15.27
N ASP A 112 -0.80 -4.96 -15.08
CA ASP A 112 -1.65 -5.86 -15.85
C ASP A 112 -3.13 -5.76 -15.45
N ASN A 113 -3.42 -5.63 -14.17
CA ASN A 113 -4.77 -5.73 -13.61
C ASN A 113 -5.26 -4.42 -12.99
N GLY A 114 -4.43 -3.41 -12.88
CA GLY A 114 -4.77 -2.14 -12.26
C GLY A 114 -4.89 -2.25 -10.74
N PHE A 115 -5.45 -1.20 -10.13
CA PHE A 115 -5.62 -1.11 -8.68
C PHE A 115 -6.96 -1.73 -8.27
N HIS A 116 -7.11 -3.04 -8.52
CA HIS A 116 -8.32 -3.83 -8.24
C HIS A 116 -7.91 -5.19 -7.66
N ARG A 117 -8.85 -5.78 -6.95
CA ARG A 117 -8.70 -7.18 -6.55
C ARG A 117 -8.90 -8.12 -7.74
#